data_98aa7fb92ee56e089ecc305dd9f3932e
#
_entry.id   98aa7fb92ee56e089ecc305dd9f3932e
#
_cell.length_a   1.000
_cell.length_b   1.000
_cell.length_c   1.000
_cell.angle_alpha   90.00
_cell.angle_beta   90.00
_cell.angle_gamma   90.00
#
_symmetry.space_group_name_H-M   'P 1'
#
loop_
_entity.id
_entity.type
_entity.pdbx_description
1 polymer ?
#
loop_
_entity_poly.entity_id
_entity_poly.type
_entity_poly.pdbx_seq_one_letter_code
_entity_poly.pdbx_strand_id
1 'polypeptide(L)'
;MAQQFDSPKTETQLRKIQDKLYQHSKEVYDAGGRPAFKGLLEIMSAEATIITAIHNIKSNHGSETPGVDFKTMRKDYLEKPYQWVIKDIQGAIKHFEAQEIRRKYIDKPGKAEKRPLGIPTIRDRIVQECMKLVLEPILEAQFFAHSYGFRPMRDAEMALARINQVSHVSAKYWIVEGDISKCFDNIDHSILLRRLYHIGIKDRRVLQIIKAMLRAGIMDECAVNEYGTPQGGIISPLLANAYLAIMDEWVAKQWERKNTRRTYRTEGTKRKSLYQTSLAPGWLIRYADDFVIITDTRAHAEQWKARLQTFLRSKLKLTLSTEKTLITDVRRKHIHFLGYELKMIPGNSRTGYITKTIPDRERLQRKVDSIAESIKKIPRNFSKEQFIGEINRINSQVRGIIQYYQCCTWVSVALRRHSHRLQMIAKDRLKQYSGRWIPANQTQNLPHIHQKHQQKIPSIKYRDIYIGFTALSFCQWEMTIVKAQAETPYSEEGRQHYFKRTKKNRMNARLDEMYSESTARAVCYSKWGRLNNFEFVMNRAYALNRDRLKCRICGGWLISVTPCTHRVDPNLPLNKVNRVNNLVSMHRKCLDAVNNPNQDISEFDTKAQKKIKGFRDKLVNSHTRNK
;
A
#
# COMPACT_ATOMS: atom_id res chain seq x y z
N MET A 1 -16.27 -27.81 12.33
CA MET A 1 -16.93 -26.71 13.06
C MET A 1 -16.41 -25.36 12.56
N ALA A 2 -17.22 -24.28 12.66
CA ALA A 2 -16.74 -22.95 12.29
C ALA A 2 -15.82 -22.40 13.39
N GLN A 3 -14.65 -21.88 13.01
CA GLN A 3 -13.73 -21.30 13.96
C GLN A 3 -14.18 -19.90 14.39
N GLN A 4 -14.14 -19.63 15.68
CA GLN A 4 -14.45 -18.35 16.30
C GLN A 4 -13.23 -17.89 17.12
N PHE A 5 -12.97 -16.59 17.12
CA PHE A 5 -11.85 -15.98 17.83
C PHE A 5 -12.37 -14.95 18.83
N ASP A 6 -11.65 -14.77 19.92
CA ASP A 6 -11.92 -13.71 20.89
C ASP A 6 -11.71 -12.32 20.30
N SER A 7 -12.45 -11.34 20.79
CA SER A 7 -12.30 -9.95 20.36
C SER A 7 -10.93 -9.40 20.80
N PRO A 8 -10.13 -8.83 19.89
CA PRO A 8 -8.80 -8.33 20.24
C PRO A 8 -8.90 -7.05 21.07
N LYS A 9 -8.17 -7.00 22.20
CA LYS A 9 -8.06 -5.83 23.07
C LYS A 9 -6.90 -4.90 22.65
N THR A 10 -5.89 -5.44 21.97
CA THR A 10 -4.67 -4.73 21.57
C THR A 10 -4.32 -5.01 20.11
N GLU A 11 -3.50 -4.14 19.49
CA GLU A 11 -3.03 -4.37 18.12
C GLU A 11 -2.17 -5.64 18.02
N THR A 12 -1.42 -5.97 19.08
CA THR A 12 -0.65 -7.22 19.14
C THR A 12 -1.56 -8.45 19.06
N GLN A 13 -2.68 -8.44 19.79
CA GLN A 13 -3.68 -9.51 19.72
C GLN A 13 -4.37 -9.56 18.35
N LEU A 14 -4.73 -8.40 17.78
CA LEU A 14 -5.30 -8.34 16.42
C LEU A 14 -4.35 -8.99 15.40
N ARG A 15 -3.06 -8.67 15.45
CA ARG A 15 -2.06 -9.28 14.54
C ARG A 15 -1.92 -10.78 14.73
N LYS A 16 -1.98 -11.28 15.97
CA LYS A 16 -2.01 -12.73 16.25
C LYS A 16 -3.27 -13.39 15.70
N ILE A 17 -4.43 -12.73 15.78
CA ILE A 17 -5.67 -13.22 15.16
C ILE A 17 -5.55 -13.26 13.64
N GLN A 18 -4.98 -12.23 13.02
CA GLN A 18 -4.73 -12.20 11.57
C GLN A 18 -3.84 -13.37 11.12
N ASP A 19 -2.76 -13.65 11.88
CA ASP A 19 -1.88 -14.80 11.61
C ASP A 19 -2.64 -16.13 11.72
N LYS A 20 -3.47 -16.31 12.75
CA LYS A 20 -4.31 -17.51 12.93
C LYS A 20 -5.38 -17.65 11.83
N LEU A 21 -6.04 -16.56 11.44
CA LEU A 21 -7.02 -16.56 10.34
C LEU A 21 -6.36 -17.02 9.03
N TYR A 22 -5.17 -16.50 8.72
CA TYR A 22 -4.41 -16.89 7.55
C TYR A 22 -4.00 -18.37 7.60
N GLN A 23 -3.39 -18.78 8.71
CA GLN A 23 -2.88 -20.14 8.89
C GLN A 23 -3.98 -21.17 8.75
N HIS A 24 -5.09 -21.02 9.50
CA HIS A 24 -6.22 -21.93 9.41
C HIS A 24 -6.85 -21.97 8.02
N SER A 25 -7.01 -20.78 7.38
CA SER A 25 -7.53 -20.70 6.02
C SER A 25 -6.64 -21.47 5.04
N LYS A 26 -5.32 -21.33 5.18
CA LYS A 26 -4.34 -21.97 4.31
C LYS A 26 -4.30 -23.48 4.51
N GLU A 27 -4.21 -23.95 5.75
CA GLU A 27 -4.15 -25.38 6.09
C GLU A 27 -5.35 -26.14 5.56
N VAL A 28 -6.57 -25.62 5.82
CA VAL A 28 -7.80 -26.25 5.34
C VAL A 28 -7.91 -26.22 3.81
N TYR A 29 -7.51 -25.10 3.18
CA TYR A 29 -7.54 -24.97 1.72
C TYR A 29 -6.52 -25.90 1.05
N ASP A 30 -5.30 -25.99 1.56
CA ASP A 30 -4.24 -26.85 1.01
C ASP A 30 -4.58 -28.34 1.18
N ALA A 31 -5.33 -28.69 2.23
CA ALA A 31 -5.89 -30.03 2.41
C ALA A 31 -7.12 -30.33 1.51
N GLY A 32 -7.50 -29.39 0.61
CA GLY A 32 -8.66 -29.52 -0.28
C GLY A 32 -10.01 -29.29 0.40
N GLY A 33 -10.02 -28.84 1.64
CA GLY A 33 -11.22 -28.51 2.42
C GLY A 33 -11.73 -27.09 2.16
N ARG A 34 -12.78 -26.72 2.92
CA ARG A 34 -13.36 -25.38 2.92
C ARG A 34 -13.35 -24.83 4.35
N PRO A 35 -12.56 -23.78 4.63
CA PRO A 35 -12.55 -23.18 5.95
C PRO A 35 -13.90 -22.53 6.27
N ALA A 36 -14.19 -22.33 7.56
CA ALA A 36 -15.42 -21.70 8.01
C ALA A 36 -15.15 -20.81 9.22
N PHE A 37 -15.38 -19.51 9.05
CA PHE A 37 -15.17 -18.49 10.06
C PHE A 37 -16.49 -17.84 10.46
N LYS A 38 -16.72 -17.73 11.78
CA LYS A 38 -17.80 -16.98 12.42
C LYS A 38 -17.20 -16.01 13.44
N GLY A 39 -18.00 -15.08 13.97
CA GLY A 39 -17.52 -14.12 14.96
C GLY A 39 -16.59 -13.05 14.35
N LEU A 40 -16.63 -12.86 13.03
CA LEU A 40 -15.81 -11.87 12.34
C LEU A 40 -16.26 -10.44 12.64
N LEU A 41 -17.56 -10.23 12.88
CA LEU A 41 -18.12 -8.94 13.24
C LEU A 41 -17.58 -8.44 14.59
N GLU A 42 -17.39 -9.32 15.56
CA GLU A 42 -16.83 -9.03 16.88
C GLU A 42 -15.37 -8.54 16.75
N ILE A 43 -14.59 -9.18 15.90
CA ILE A 43 -13.21 -8.74 15.61
C ILE A 43 -13.20 -7.39 14.89
N MET A 44 -14.12 -7.18 13.94
CA MET A 44 -14.24 -5.90 13.22
C MET A 44 -14.62 -4.74 14.16
N SER A 45 -15.55 -4.98 15.11
CA SER A 45 -16.04 -3.97 16.04
C SER A 45 -15.14 -3.77 17.27
N ALA A 46 -14.07 -4.54 17.40
CA ALA A 46 -13.13 -4.41 18.49
C ALA A 46 -12.40 -3.06 18.43
N GLU A 47 -12.20 -2.45 19.60
CA GLU A 47 -11.54 -1.16 19.74
C GLU A 47 -10.16 -1.13 19.08
N ALA A 48 -9.34 -2.16 19.30
CA ALA A 48 -8.02 -2.28 18.67
C ALA A 48 -8.09 -2.29 17.14
N THR A 49 -9.11 -2.92 16.56
CA THR A 49 -9.32 -2.96 15.10
C THR A 49 -9.72 -1.59 14.57
N ILE A 50 -10.64 -0.89 15.25
CA ILE A 50 -11.09 0.45 14.87
C ILE A 50 -9.93 1.46 14.90
N ILE A 51 -9.13 1.45 15.97
CA ILE A 51 -7.97 2.34 16.08
C ILE A 51 -6.97 2.06 14.96
N THR A 52 -6.70 0.78 14.70
CA THR A 52 -5.78 0.36 13.63
C THR A 52 -6.30 0.77 12.25
N ALA A 53 -7.61 0.65 12.02
CA ALA A 53 -8.25 1.08 10.78
C ALA A 53 -8.10 2.60 10.57
N ILE A 54 -8.42 3.41 11.56
CA ILE A 54 -8.25 4.87 11.49
C ILE A 54 -6.78 5.23 11.28
N HIS A 55 -5.85 4.56 11.98
CA HIS A 55 -4.42 4.79 11.80
C HIS A 55 -3.97 4.54 10.37
N ASN A 56 -4.41 3.44 9.75
CA ASN A 56 -4.05 3.08 8.39
C ASN A 56 -4.54 4.10 7.37
N ILE A 57 -5.77 4.60 7.52
CA ILE A 57 -6.38 5.46 6.50
C ILE A 57 -6.13 6.95 6.70
N LYS A 58 -5.80 7.42 7.91
CA LYS A 58 -5.60 8.86 8.20
C LYS A 58 -4.50 9.52 7.37
N SER A 59 -3.52 8.76 6.92
CA SER A 59 -2.38 9.24 6.11
C SER A 59 -2.60 9.08 4.62
N ASN A 60 -3.71 8.49 4.18
CA ASN A 60 -4.00 8.34 2.77
C ASN A 60 -4.25 9.69 2.11
N HIS A 61 -3.83 9.85 0.86
CA HIS A 61 -3.95 11.11 0.11
C HIS A 61 -5.39 11.68 0.08
N GLY A 62 -6.40 10.82 0.15
CA GLY A 62 -7.82 11.20 0.17
C GLY A 62 -8.45 11.27 1.56
N SER A 63 -7.68 11.17 2.67
CA SER A 63 -8.24 11.11 4.03
C SER A 63 -9.07 12.34 4.40
N GLU A 64 -8.70 13.52 3.92
CA GLU A 64 -9.43 14.78 4.14
C GLU A 64 -10.46 15.08 3.05
N THR A 65 -10.64 14.19 2.07
CA THR A 65 -11.67 14.36 1.04
C THR A 65 -13.01 13.85 1.57
N PRO A 66 -14.02 14.70 1.79
CA PRO A 66 -15.30 14.28 2.35
C PRO A 66 -16.14 13.46 1.37
N GLY A 67 -17.01 12.61 1.91
CA GLY A 67 -18.12 11.98 1.20
C GLY A 67 -19.29 12.93 0.98
N VAL A 68 -20.50 12.38 0.91
CA VAL A 68 -21.76 13.14 0.79
C VAL A 68 -22.13 13.89 2.08
N ASP A 69 -21.63 13.42 3.21
CA ASP A 69 -21.85 14.00 4.55
C ASP A 69 -20.91 15.18 4.90
N PHE A 70 -20.03 15.55 3.97
CA PHE A 70 -19.03 16.62 4.14
C PHE A 70 -18.09 16.46 5.33
N LYS A 71 -18.07 15.29 6.00
CA LYS A 71 -17.17 14.99 7.11
C LYS A 71 -15.77 14.67 6.62
N THR A 72 -14.76 15.05 7.44
CA THR A 72 -13.34 14.82 7.16
C THR A 72 -12.71 13.97 8.28
N MET A 73 -11.61 13.28 7.97
CA MET A 73 -10.92 12.46 8.95
C MET A 73 -10.46 13.28 10.17
N ARG A 74 -9.93 14.47 9.95
CA ARG A 74 -9.37 15.29 11.02
C ARG A 74 -10.44 15.85 11.95
N LYS A 75 -11.36 16.67 11.42
CA LYS A 75 -12.34 17.40 12.23
C LYS A 75 -13.36 16.49 12.90
N ASP A 76 -13.76 15.42 12.21
CA ASP A 76 -14.91 14.60 12.61
C ASP A 76 -14.52 13.29 13.30
N TYR A 77 -13.22 12.92 13.29
CA TYR A 77 -12.73 11.72 13.97
C TYR A 77 -11.47 11.99 14.81
N LEU A 78 -10.37 12.48 14.24
CA LEU A 78 -9.11 12.62 14.99
C LEU A 78 -9.18 13.63 16.12
N GLU A 79 -9.92 14.72 15.94
CA GLU A 79 -10.09 15.82 16.92
C GLU A 79 -11.27 15.59 17.88
N LYS A 80 -12.03 14.50 17.71
CA LYS A 80 -13.16 14.16 18.58
C LYS A 80 -12.73 13.39 19.83
N PRO A 81 -13.57 13.35 20.88
CA PRO A 81 -13.32 12.54 22.05
C PRO A 81 -13.18 11.05 21.69
N TYR A 82 -12.20 10.38 22.29
CA TYR A 82 -11.87 8.99 22.01
C TYR A 82 -13.07 8.04 22.09
N GLN A 83 -13.81 8.09 23.21
CA GLN A 83 -14.97 7.22 23.46
C GLN A 83 -16.10 7.45 22.46
N TRP A 84 -16.27 8.69 22.00
CA TRP A 84 -17.27 9.02 21.01
C TRP A 84 -16.96 8.34 19.66
N VAL A 85 -15.70 8.44 19.21
CA VAL A 85 -15.28 7.81 17.94
C VAL A 85 -15.45 6.30 17.98
N ILE A 86 -15.05 5.66 19.09
CA ILE A 86 -15.17 4.19 19.21
C ILE A 86 -16.64 3.79 19.18
N LYS A 87 -17.51 4.43 19.96
CA LYS A 87 -18.94 4.13 20.00
C LYS A 87 -19.63 4.39 18.66
N ASP A 88 -19.30 5.49 17.98
CA ASP A 88 -19.85 5.82 16.66
C ASP A 88 -19.55 4.72 15.63
N ILE A 89 -18.29 4.29 15.55
CA ILE A 89 -17.89 3.25 14.59
C ILE A 89 -18.44 1.86 15.01
N GLN A 90 -18.47 1.54 16.30
CA GLN A 90 -19.08 0.31 16.78
C GLN A 90 -20.58 0.24 16.44
N GLY A 91 -21.28 1.36 16.62
CA GLY A 91 -22.68 1.50 16.23
C GLY A 91 -22.87 1.31 14.72
N ALA A 92 -22.02 1.98 13.93
CA ALA A 92 -22.04 1.85 12.48
C ALA A 92 -21.75 0.44 11.98
N ILE A 93 -20.89 -0.33 12.64
CA ILE A 93 -20.63 -1.74 12.28
C ILE A 93 -21.83 -2.64 12.64
N LYS A 94 -22.45 -2.43 13.81
CA LYS A 94 -23.58 -3.25 14.28
C LYS A 94 -24.85 -3.02 13.47
N HIS A 95 -25.12 -1.78 13.10
CA HIS A 95 -26.30 -1.33 12.35
C HIS A 95 -25.83 -0.59 11.09
N PHE A 96 -25.20 -1.36 10.19
CA PHE A 96 -24.58 -0.76 9.01
C PHE A 96 -25.63 -0.38 7.97
N GLU A 97 -25.71 0.92 7.72
CA GLU A 97 -26.45 1.52 6.62
C GLU A 97 -25.45 2.27 5.72
N ALA A 98 -25.26 1.76 4.51
CA ALA A 98 -24.36 2.38 3.55
C ALA A 98 -24.90 3.74 3.13
N GLN A 99 -24.04 4.76 3.21
CA GLN A 99 -24.35 6.07 2.68
C GLN A 99 -24.12 6.12 1.18
N GLU A 100 -24.81 7.02 0.49
CA GLU A 100 -24.56 7.29 -0.93
C GLU A 100 -23.09 7.66 -1.18
N ILE A 101 -22.62 7.37 -2.38
CA ILE A 101 -21.23 7.58 -2.76
C ILE A 101 -21.14 8.85 -3.62
N ARG A 102 -20.30 9.79 -3.20
CA ARG A 102 -20.02 10.99 -3.98
C ARG A 102 -19.13 10.65 -5.17
N ARG A 103 -19.58 10.95 -6.39
CA ARG A 103 -18.80 10.71 -7.61
C ARG A 103 -17.87 11.90 -7.93
N LYS A 104 -16.62 11.59 -8.29
CA LYS A 104 -15.66 12.54 -8.83
C LYS A 104 -14.99 11.96 -10.07
N TYR A 105 -14.92 12.73 -11.14
CA TYR A 105 -14.26 12.31 -12.37
C TYR A 105 -12.79 12.72 -12.35
N ILE A 106 -11.87 11.78 -12.64
CA ILE A 106 -10.43 11.98 -12.73
C ILE A 106 -10.00 11.71 -14.17
N ASP A 107 -9.16 12.60 -14.72
CA ASP A 107 -8.64 12.45 -16.08
C ASP A 107 -7.80 11.16 -16.21
N LYS A 108 -8.06 10.37 -17.25
CA LYS A 108 -7.20 9.25 -17.63
C LYS A 108 -6.01 9.81 -18.41
N PRO A 109 -4.75 9.60 -17.97
CA PRO A 109 -3.59 10.09 -18.71
C PRO A 109 -3.59 9.61 -20.18
N GLY A 110 -3.62 10.56 -21.13
CA GLY A 110 -3.58 10.28 -22.57
C GLY A 110 -4.89 9.79 -23.18
N LYS A 111 -6.04 9.97 -22.50
CA LYS A 111 -7.37 9.64 -23.03
C LYS A 111 -8.35 10.78 -22.73
N ALA A 112 -9.30 11.01 -23.64
CA ALA A 112 -10.39 11.98 -23.44
C ALA A 112 -11.38 11.53 -22.34
N GLU A 113 -11.53 10.22 -22.15
CA GLU A 113 -12.41 9.65 -21.13
C GLU A 113 -11.88 9.91 -19.72
N LYS A 114 -12.79 10.28 -18.82
CA LYS A 114 -12.50 10.40 -17.38
C LYS A 114 -12.79 9.08 -16.66
N ARG A 115 -12.07 8.84 -15.56
CA ARG A 115 -12.34 7.73 -14.66
C ARG A 115 -13.28 8.18 -13.58
N PRO A 116 -14.46 7.56 -13.41
CA PRO A 116 -15.35 7.84 -12.29
C PRO A 116 -14.72 7.28 -11.01
N LEU A 117 -14.50 8.12 -10.00
CA LEU A 117 -14.06 7.73 -8.67
C LEU A 117 -15.22 7.89 -7.71
N GLY A 118 -15.59 6.83 -7.02
CA GLY A 118 -16.57 6.86 -5.93
C GLY A 118 -15.89 7.20 -4.61
N ILE A 119 -16.39 8.19 -3.91
CA ILE A 119 -15.87 8.66 -2.62
C ILE A 119 -16.89 8.34 -1.52
N PRO A 120 -16.73 7.22 -0.77
CA PRO A 120 -17.57 6.91 0.38
C PRO A 120 -17.36 7.91 1.52
N THR A 121 -18.28 7.99 2.47
CA THR A 121 -18.11 8.77 3.70
C THR A 121 -16.90 8.30 4.50
N ILE A 122 -16.35 9.15 5.36
CA ILE A 122 -15.21 8.76 6.23
C ILE A 122 -15.60 7.60 7.12
N ARG A 123 -16.82 7.60 7.66
CA ARG A 123 -17.37 6.50 8.48
C ARG A 123 -17.33 5.18 7.73
N ASP A 124 -17.85 5.16 6.50
CA ASP A 124 -17.90 3.94 5.71
C ASP A 124 -16.49 3.46 5.33
N ARG A 125 -15.54 4.39 5.07
CA ARG A 125 -14.13 4.00 4.85
C ARG A 125 -13.49 3.36 6.08
N ILE A 126 -13.80 3.84 7.30
CA ILE A 126 -13.31 3.22 8.53
C ILE A 126 -13.89 1.80 8.67
N VAL A 127 -15.19 1.63 8.44
CA VAL A 127 -15.84 0.30 8.46
C VAL A 127 -15.23 -0.63 7.39
N GLN A 128 -15.00 -0.13 6.18
CA GLN A 128 -14.35 -0.89 5.10
C GLN A 128 -12.92 -1.33 5.48
N GLU A 129 -12.14 -0.47 6.14
CA GLU A 129 -10.80 -0.86 6.59
C GLU A 129 -10.84 -1.86 7.75
N CYS A 130 -11.77 -1.72 8.71
CA CYS A 130 -12.00 -2.73 9.75
C CYS A 130 -12.30 -4.10 9.12
N MET A 131 -13.18 -4.13 8.13
CA MET A 131 -13.53 -5.33 7.39
C MET A 131 -12.32 -5.90 6.63
N LYS A 132 -11.55 -5.06 5.95
CA LYS A 132 -10.35 -5.47 5.23
C LYS A 132 -9.33 -6.09 6.16
N LEU A 133 -9.06 -5.50 7.33
CA LEU A 133 -8.14 -6.05 8.34
C LEU A 133 -8.48 -7.48 8.76
N VAL A 134 -9.77 -7.84 8.75
CA VAL A 134 -10.24 -9.17 9.16
C VAL A 134 -10.33 -10.14 7.98
N LEU A 135 -10.77 -9.69 6.81
CA LEU A 135 -11.00 -10.57 5.67
C LEU A 135 -9.74 -10.82 4.83
N GLU A 136 -8.83 -9.85 4.75
CA GLU A 136 -7.63 -9.97 3.90
C GLU A 136 -6.78 -11.20 4.24
N PRO A 137 -6.47 -11.54 5.53
CA PRO A 137 -5.71 -12.76 5.84
C PRO A 137 -6.41 -14.04 5.40
N ILE A 138 -7.74 -14.13 5.51
CA ILE A 138 -8.53 -15.30 5.07
C ILE A 138 -8.42 -15.47 3.56
N LEU A 139 -8.59 -14.38 2.80
CA LEU A 139 -8.60 -14.37 1.35
C LEU A 139 -7.18 -14.57 0.78
N GLU A 140 -6.18 -13.90 1.37
CA GLU A 140 -4.78 -13.97 0.95
C GLU A 140 -4.24 -15.42 0.98
N ALA A 141 -4.68 -16.22 1.96
CA ALA A 141 -4.32 -17.62 2.10
C ALA A 141 -4.72 -18.49 0.90
N GLN A 142 -5.78 -18.11 0.18
CA GLN A 142 -6.37 -18.90 -0.92
C GLN A 142 -6.14 -18.30 -2.30
N PHE A 143 -5.60 -17.09 -2.39
CA PHE A 143 -5.37 -16.45 -3.69
C PHE A 143 -4.30 -17.19 -4.49
N PHE A 144 -4.51 -17.21 -5.82
CA PHE A 144 -3.55 -17.79 -6.74
C PHE A 144 -2.16 -17.16 -6.59
N ALA A 145 -1.13 -17.99 -6.62
CA ALA A 145 0.24 -17.59 -6.37
C ALA A 145 0.74 -16.47 -7.30
N HIS A 146 0.31 -16.48 -8.57
CA HIS A 146 0.73 -15.54 -9.59
C HIS A 146 -0.29 -14.44 -9.89
N SER A 147 -1.13 -14.11 -8.92
CA SER A 147 -1.92 -12.89 -8.83
C SER A 147 -1.19 -11.89 -7.93
N TYR A 148 -0.91 -10.68 -8.40
CA TYR A 148 -0.01 -9.73 -7.73
C TYR A 148 -0.67 -8.41 -7.33
N GLY A 149 -1.58 -7.85 -8.14
CA GLY A 149 -2.17 -6.54 -7.90
C GLY A 149 -3.01 -6.47 -6.61
N PHE A 150 -2.88 -5.36 -5.89
CA PHE A 150 -3.61 -5.08 -4.65
C PHE A 150 -3.44 -6.11 -3.52
N ARG A 151 -2.36 -6.87 -3.54
CA ARG A 151 -2.04 -7.85 -2.52
C ARG A 151 -0.84 -7.40 -1.69
N PRO A 152 -0.82 -7.71 -0.38
CA PRO A 152 0.28 -7.31 0.49
C PRO A 152 1.61 -7.96 0.06
N MET A 153 2.71 -7.22 0.24
CA MET A 153 4.07 -7.66 -0.09
C MET A 153 4.24 -8.13 -1.55
N ARG A 154 3.42 -7.63 -2.48
CA ARG A 154 3.50 -7.93 -3.91
C ARG A 154 3.60 -6.66 -4.74
N ASP A 155 4.34 -6.71 -5.82
CA ASP A 155 4.59 -5.58 -6.71
C ASP A 155 4.60 -5.99 -8.20
N ALA A 156 4.73 -5.00 -9.08
CA ALA A 156 4.77 -5.20 -10.52
C ALA A 156 6.03 -5.94 -10.97
N GLU A 157 7.15 -5.72 -10.28
CA GLU A 157 8.44 -6.35 -10.62
C GLU A 157 8.37 -7.87 -10.48
N MET A 158 7.64 -8.38 -9.48
CA MET A 158 7.42 -9.82 -9.29
C MET A 158 6.60 -10.45 -10.44
N ALA A 159 5.62 -9.71 -10.98
CA ALA A 159 4.86 -10.17 -12.14
C ALA A 159 5.76 -10.24 -13.38
N LEU A 160 6.62 -9.23 -13.59
CA LEU A 160 7.61 -9.24 -14.66
C LEU A 160 8.63 -10.37 -14.50
N ALA A 161 9.12 -10.60 -13.27
CA ALA A 161 10.02 -11.71 -12.98
C ALA A 161 9.40 -13.07 -13.33
N ARG A 162 8.09 -13.26 -13.08
CA ARG A 162 7.37 -14.48 -13.46
C ARG A 162 7.22 -14.60 -14.97
N ILE A 163 6.91 -13.52 -15.68
CA ILE A 163 6.89 -13.53 -17.16
C ILE A 163 8.26 -13.93 -17.70
N ASN A 164 9.33 -13.31 -17.19
CA ASN A 164 10.69 -13.67 -17.57
C ASN A 164 11.00 -15.14 -17.30
N GLN A 165 10.65 -15.65 -16.12
CA GLN A 165 10.86 -17.06 -15.77
C GLN A 165 10.17 -18.01 -16.77
N VAL A 166 8.93 -17.75 -17.15
CA VAL A 166 8.19 -18.62 -18.08
C VAL A 166 8.70 -18.45 -19.50
N SER A 167 8.92 -17.23 -19.98
CA SER A 167 9.34 -16.97 -21.36
C SER A 167 10.79 -17.36 -21.60
N HIS A 168 11.72 -16.98 -20.72
CA HIS A 168 13.15 -17.23 -20.89
C HIS A 168 13.53 -18.66 -20.50
N VAL A 169 13.21 -19.07 -19.24
CA VAL A 169 13.67 -20.37 -18.71
C VAL A 169 12.88 -21.52 -19.31
N SER A 170 11.57 -21.37 -19.52
CA SER A 170 10.71 -22.43 -20.07
C SER A 170 10.49 -22.33 -21.58
N ALA A 171 11.10 -21.36 -22.27
CA ALA A 171 11.02 -21.15 -23.71
C ALA A 171 9.59 -21.09 -24.27
N LYS A 172 8.73 -20.27 -23.61
CA LYS A 172 7.34 -20.04 -24.01
C LYS A 172 7.16 -18.61 -24.50
N TYR A 173 6.80 -18.44 -25.78
CA TYR A 173 6.92 -17.15 -26.45
C TYR A 173 5.61 -16.55 -26.95
N TRP A 174 4.50 -17.31 -26.90
CA TRP A 174 3.18 -16.81 -27.26
C TRP A 174 2.45 -16.31 -26.04
N ILE A 175 2.03 -15.06 -26.07
CA ILE A 175 1.38 -14.40 -24.95
C ILE A 175 0.01 -13.89 -25.39
N VAL A 176 -1.01 -14.23 -24.62
CA VAL A 176 -2.33 -13.60 -24.68
C VAL A 176 -2.35 -12.47 -23.67
N GLU A 177 -2.33 -11.23 -24.12
CA GLU A 177 -2.53 -10.04 -23.31
C GLU A 177 -4.03 -9.83 -23.13
N GLY A 178 -4.54 -9.83 -21.90
CA GLY A 178 -5.97 -9.74 -21.64
C GLY A 178 -6.31 -8.50 -20.82
N ASP A 179 -7.36 -7.79 -21.25
CA ASP A 179 -7.96 -6.65 -20.55
C ASP A 179 -9.46 -6.92 -20.38
N ILE A 180 -9.95 -6.81 -19.15
CA ILE A 180 -11.37 -7.01 -18.82
C ILE A 180 -12.08 -5.67 -18.89
N SER A 181 -13.06 -5.56 -19.80
CA SER A 181 -13.82 -4.31 -19.99
C SER A 181 -14.56 -3.91 -18.73
N LYS A 182 -14.28 -2.70 -18.19
CA LYS A 182 -14.95 -2.14 -17.01
C LYS A 182 -15.09 -3.15 -15.86
N CYS A 183 -14.00 -3.85 -15.53
CA CYS A 183 -14.02 -4.98 -14.59
C CYS A 183 -14.70 -4.63 -13.27
N PHE A 184 -14.34 -3.52 -12.64
CA PHE A 184 -14.90 -3.08 -11.36
C PHE A 184 -16.41 -2.74 -11.46
N ASP A 185 -16.84 -2.20 -12.58
CA ASP A 185 -18.23 -1.78 -12.79
C ASP A 185 -19.16 -2.96 -13.12
N ASN A 186 -18.59 -4.12 -13.50
CA ASN A 186 -19.34 -5.29 -13.95
C ASN A 186 -19.25 -6.50 -12.99
N ILE A 187 -18.78 -6.32 -11.76
CA ILE A 187 -18.74 -7.39 -10.74
C ILE A 187 -20.17 -7.73 -10.31
N ASP A 188 -20.62 -8.96 -10.59
CA ASP A 188 -21.94 -9.45 -10.14
C ASP A 188 -21.92 -9.69 -8.63
N HIS A 189 -22.78 -8.99 -7.91
CA HIS A 189 -22.85 -9.03 -6.44
C HIS A 189 -23.18 -10.43 -5.91
N SER A 190 -24.09 -11.15 -6.59
CA SER A 190 -24.51 -12.49 -6.17
C SER A 190 -23.41 -13.54 -6.32
N ILE A 191 -22.62 -13.44 -7.41
CA ILE A 191 -21.47 -14.31 -7.62
C ILE A 191 -20.38 -13.99 -6.59
N LEU A 192 -20.10 -12.70 -6.34
CA LEU A 192 -19.12 -12.27 -5.34
C LEU A 192 -19.49 -12.77 -3.93
N LEU A 193 -20.72 -12.55 -3.47
CA LEU A 193 -21.17 -12.96 -2.14
C LEU A 193 -21.13 -14.49 -1.98
N ARG A 194 -21.55 -15.26 -3.00
CA ARG A 194 -21.39 -16.71 -3.01
C ARG A 194 -19.91 -17.12 -2.93
N ARG A 195 -19.04 -16.44 -3.66
CA ARG A 195 -17.59 -16.71 -3.61
C ARG A 195 -17.03 -16.48 -2.22
N LEU A 196 -17.32 -15.35 -1.58
CA LEU A 196 -16.89 -15.04 -0.22
C LEU A 196 -17.39 -16.10 0.78
N TYR A 197 -18.64 -16.52 0.66
CA TYR A 197 -19.19 -17.61 1.49
C TYR A 197 -18.43 -18.93 1.26
N HIS A 198 -18.07 -19.26 0.02
CA HIS A 198 -17.31 -20.48 -0.32
C HIS A 198 -15.86 -20.42 0.15
N ILE A 199 -15.23 -19.24 0.16
CA ILE A 199 -13.86 -19.05 0.69
C ILE A 199 -13.82 -19.27 2.22
N GLY A 200 -14.96 -19.14 2.93
CA GLY A 200 -15.04 -19.44 4.36
C GLY A 200 -15.66 -18.34 5.20
N ILE A 201 -16.11 -17.24 4.62
CA ILE A 201 -16.77 -16.16 5.37
C ILE A 201 -18.21 -16.60 5.65
N LYS A 202 -18.41 -17.26 6.82
CA LYS A 202 -19.71 -17.81 7.23
C LYS A 202 -20.51 -16.88 8.15
N ASP A 203 -19.93 -15.74 8.55
CA ASP A 203 -20.63 -14.71 9.29
C ASP A 203 -21.56 -13.94 8.35
N ARG A 204 -22.86 -14.26 8.43
CA ARG A 204 -23.88 -13.65 7.56
C ARG A 204 -24.01 -12.15 7.76
N ARG A 205 -23.73 -11.64 8.98
CA ARG A 205 -23.78 -10.20 9.29
C ARG A 205 -22.72 -9.43 8.47
N VAL A 206 -21.52 -9.99 8.37
CA VAL A 206 -20.44 -9.42 7.53
C VAL A 206 -20.82 -9.44 6.05
N LEU A 207 -21.41 -10.53 5.55
CA LEU A 207 -21.89 -10.59 4.17
C LEU A 207 -23.03 -9.59 3.88
N GLN A 208 -23.89 -9.32 4.87
CA GLN A 208 -24.93 -8.29 4.76
C GLN A 208 -24.33 -6.89 4.65
N ILE A 209 -23.30 -6.57 5.46
CA ILE A 209 -22.57 -5.30 5.36
C ILE A 209 -21.94 -5.15 3.97
N ILE A 210 -21.28 -6.21 3.46
CA ILE A 210 -20.71 -6.19 2.10
C ILE A 210 -21.81 -5.93 1.06
N LYS A 211 -22.95 -6.63 1.18
CA LYS A 211 -24.09 -6.45 0.28
C LYS A 211 -24.62 -5.01 0.31
N ALA A 212 -24.74 -4.43 1.49
CA ALA A 212 -25.16 -3.03 1.65
C ALA A 212 -24.16 -2.06 1.00
N MET A 213 -22.84 -2.25 1.21
CA MET A 213 -21.80 -1.44 0.57
C MET A 213 -21.82 -1.53 -0.96
N LEU A 214 -22.05 -2.72 -1.50
CA LEU A 214 -22.12 -2.93 -2.95
C LEU A 214 -23.37 -2.29 -3.58
N ARG A 215 -24.46 -2.21 -2.83
CA ARG A 215 -25.73 -1.61 -3.25
C ARG A 215 -25.81 -0.11 -3.01
N ALA A 216 -24.83 0.46 -2.32
CA ALA A 216 -24.79 1.88 -2.05
C ALA A 216 -24.97 2.68 -3.36
N GLY A 217 -26.04 3.48 -3.43
CA GLY A 217 -26.33 4.32 -4.58
C GLY A 217 -25.24 5.37 -4.79
N ILE A 218 -25.13 5.87 -6.00
CA ILE A 218 -24.29 7.02 -6.32
C ILE A 218 -25.17 8.25 -6.26
N MET A 219 -24.71 9.30 -5.59
CA MET A 219 -25.41 10.59 -5.54
C MET A 219 -25.79 11.03 -6.95
N ASP A 220 -27.06 11.37 -7.16
CA ASP A 220 -27.70 11.75 -8.43
C ASP A 220 -27.98 10.59 -9.42
N GLU A 221 -27.72 9.33 -9.06
CA GLU A 221 -28.10 8.17 -9.85
C GLU A 221 -29.05 7.28 -9.01
N CYS A 222 -30.36 7.45 -9.16
CA CYS A 222 -31.40 6.79 -8.34
C CYS A 222 -31.55 5.26 -8.53
N ALA A 223 -30.57 4.55 -9.08
CA ALA A 223 -30.64 3.13 -9.33
C ALA A 223 -29.89 2.31 -8.28
N VAL A 224 -30.58 1.32 -7.69
CA VAL A 224 -29.95 0.27 -6.88
C VAL A 224 -29.05 -0.54 -7.81
N ASN A 225 -27.74 -0.48 -7.61
CA ASN A 225 -26.79 -1.21 -8.44
C ASN A 225 -26.80 -2.71 -8.09
N GLU A 226 -27.07 -3.56 -9.08
CA GLU A 226 -26.89 -5.02 -8.96
C GLU A 226 -25.47 -5.46 -9.35
N TYR A 227 -24.72 -4.58 -9.97
CA TYR A 227 -23.36 -4.80 -10.48
C TYR A 227 -22.41 -3.73 -10.02
N GLY A 228 -21.13 -4.10 -9.92
CA GLY A 228 -20.02 -3.18 -9.68
C GLY A 228 -19.61 -3.04 -8.23
N THR A 229 -18.37 -2.57 -8.07
CA THR A 229 -17.83 -2.10 -6.78
C THR A 229 -17.38 -0.66 -6.97
N PRO A 230 -17.63 0.24 -6.00
CA PRO A 230 -17.22 1.63 -6.13
C PRO A 230 -15.72 1.75 -6.38
N GLN A 231 -15.31 2.33 -7.51
CA GLN A 231 -13.91 2.66 -7.75
C GLN A 231 -13.48 3.76 -6.77
N GLY A 232 -12.73 3.37 -5.72
CA GLY A 232 -12.29 4.27 -4.64
C GLY A 232 -12.68 3.80 -3.23
N GLY A 233 -13.50 2.77 -3.10
CA GLY A 233 -13.74 2.08 -1.83
C GLY A 233 -12.47 1.35 -1.36
N ILE A 234 -12.18 1.38 -0.06
CA ILE A 234 -10.97 0.78 0.52
C ILE A 234 -10.96 -0.75 0.36
N ILE A 235 -12.11 -1.39 0.47
CA ILE A 235 -12.25 -2.84 0.34
C ILE A 235 -12.43 -3.32 -1.10
N SER A 236 -12.81 -2.43 -2.04
CA SER A 236 -13.12 -2.79 -3.42
C SER A 236 -12.02 -3.58 -4.14
N PRO A 237 -10.71 -3.25 -3.99
CA PRO A 237 -9.64 -4.05 -4.59
C PRO A 237 -9.55 -5.48 -4.06
N LEU A 238 -9.80 -5.68 -2.76
CA LEU A 238 -9.80 -7.01 -2.15
C LEU A 238 -10.98 -7.85 -2.65
N LEU A 239 -12.17 -7.26 -2.75
CA LEU A 239 -13.36 -7.91 -3.29
C LEU A 239 -13.21 -8.25 -4.77
N ALA A 240 -12.64 -7.35 -5.57
CA ALA A 240 -12.34 -7.61 -6.98
C ALA A 240 -11.35 -8.78 -7.14
N ASN A 241 -10.31 -8.85 -6.30
CA ASN A 241 -9.40 -9.99 -6.29
C ASN A 241 -10.10 -11.32 -5.91
N ALA A 242 -11.01 -11.29 -4.93
CA ALA A 242 -11.80 -12.47 -4.55
C ALA A 242 -12.70 -12.95 -5.70
N TYR A 243 -13.26 -12.02 -6.47
CA TYR A 243 -14.08 -12.31 -7.64
C TYR A 243 -13.25 -12.91 -8.78
N LEU A 244 -12.15 -12.26 -9.15
CA LEU A 244 -11.27 -12.70 -10.24
C LEU A 244 -10.48 -13.98 -9.89
N ALA A 245 -10.33 -14.31 -8.61
CA ALA A 245 -9.74 -15.58 -8.19
C ALA A 245 -10.49 -16.81 -8.73
N ILE A 246 -11.77 -16.67 -9.11
CA ILE A 246 -12.52 -17.73 -9.80
C ILE A 246 -11.89 -18.03 -11.17
N MET A 247 -11.50 -16.99 -11.91
CA MET A 247 -10.76 -17.12 -13.18
C MET A 247 -9.38 -17.71 -12.94
N ASP A 248 -8.66 -17.20 -11.94
CA ASP A 248 -7.30 -17.66 -11.62
C ASP A 248 -7.28 -19.16 -11.34
N GLU A 249 -8.20 -19.63 -10.50
CA GLU A 249 -8.34 -21.05 -10.16
C GLU A 249 -8.71 -21.91 -11.37
N TRP A 250 -9.63 -21.41 -12.20
CA TRP A 250 -10.03 -22.12 -13.40
C TRP A 250 -8.85 -22.28 -14.37
N VAL A 251 -8.11 -21.20 -14.66
CA VAL A 251 -6.92 -21.27 -15.55
C VAL A 251 -5.87 -22.19 -14.95
N ALA A 252 -5.54 -22.06 -13.66
CA ALA A 252 -4.54 -22.89 -13.00
C ALA A 252 -4.88 -24.39 -13.07
N LYS A 253 -6.16 -24.75 -12.88
CA LYS A 253 -6.64 -26.13 -12.99
C LYS A 253 -6.58 -26.72 -14.40
N GLN A 254 -6.49 -25.90 -15.44
CA GLN A 254 -6.33 -26.42 -16.81
C GLN A 254 -4.89 -26.89 -17.09
N TRP A 255 -3.87 -26.31 -16.42
CA TRP A 255 -2.48 -26.62 -16.67
C TRP A 255 -1.60 -26.69 -15.42
N GLU A 256 -1.28 -25.57 -14.77
CA GLU A 256 -0.28 -25.53 -13.68
C GLU A 256 -0.65 -26.41 -12.48
N ARG A 257 -1.94 -26.45 -12.12
CA ARG A 257 -2.50 -27.27 -11.04
C ARG A 257 -3.43 -28.36 -11.56
N LYS A 258 -3.18 -28.85 -12.79
CA LYS A 258 -3.98 -29.93 -13.39
C LYS A 258 -3.94 -31.16 -12.51
N ASN A 259 -5.10 -31.64 -12.09
CA ASN A 259 -5.22 -32.94 -11.44
C ASN A 259 -5.04 -34.04 -12.49
N THR A 260 -4.22 -35.04 -12.17
CA THR A 260 -3.95 -36.21 -13.01
C THR A 260 -4.38 -37.47 -12.27
N ARG A 261 -4.87 -38.47 -12.99
CA ARG A 261 -5.24 -39.78 -12.39
C ARG A 261 -4.01 -40.49 -11.82
N ARG A 262 -2.85 -40.31 -12.46
CA ARG A 262 -1.58 -40.89 -12.02
C ARG A 262 -0.85 -39.90 -11.11
N THR A 263 -0.27 -40.39 -10.02
CA THR A 263 0.62 -39.66 -9.14
C THR A 263 2.03 -39.63 -9.74
N TYR A 264 2.67 -38.48 -9.76
CA TYR A 264 4.02 -38.27 -10.26
C TYR A 264 4.98 -37.90 -9.12
N ARG A 265 6.22 -38.41 -9.19
CA ARG A 265 7.25 -38.11 -8.18
C ARG A 265 7.63 -36.65 -8.12
N THR A 266 7.59 -35.93 -9.25
CA THR A 266 7.94 -34.51 -9.36
C THR A 266 6.98 -33.77 -10.29
N GLU A 267 6.80 -32.47 -10.06
CA GLU A 267 6.05 -31.61 -10.99
C GLU A 267 6.66 -31.57 -12.40
N GLY A 268 8.00 -31.72 -12.54
CA GLY A 268 8.67 -31.79 -13.82
C GLY A 268 8.24 -33.00 -14.63
N THR A 269 8.16 -34.18 -14.01
CA THR A 269 7.70 -35.42 -14.65
C THR A 269 6.23 -35.34 -15.05
N LYS A 270 5.39 -34.79 -14.15
CA LYS A 270 3.98 -34.52 -14.46
C LYS A 270 3.82 -33.62 -15.69
N ARG A 271 4.57 -32.51 -15.76
CA ARG A 271 4.52 -31.59 -16.90
C ARG A 271 4.95 -32.24 -18.20
N LYS A 272 6.02 -33.06 -18.18
CA LYS A 272 6.43 -33.82 -19.37
C LYS A 272 5.31 -34.73 -19.91
N SER A 273 4.60 -35.42 -19.01
CA SER A 273 3.47 -36.25 -19.39
C SER A 273 2.29 -35.41 -19.92
N LEU A 274 1.99 -34.27 -19.33
CA LEU A 274 0.94 -33.37 -19.81
C LEU A 274 1.24 -32.81 -21.22
N TYR A 275 2.51 -32.55 -21.55
CA TYR A 275 2.90 -32.13 -22.91
C TYR A 275 2.66 -33.18 -23.99
N GLN A 276 2.50 -34.46 -23.62
CA GLN A 276 2.18 -35.54 -24.56
C GLN A 276 0.67 -35.65 -24.82
N THR A 277 -0.14 -34.78 -24.18
CA THR A 277 -1.60 -34.75 -24.38
C THR A 277 -2.00 -33.59 -25.30
N SER A 278 -3.26 -33.56 -25.72
CA SER A 278 -3.85 -32.45 -26.48
C SER A 278 -4.14 -31.18 -25.65
N LEU A 279 -3.69 -31.10 -24.39
CA LEU A 279 -3.92 -29.96 -23.52
C LEU A 279 -3.05 -28.78 -23.94
N ALA A 280 -3.67 -27.59 -24.04
CA ALA A 280 -2.93 -26.35 -24.24
C ALA A 280 -2.21 -25.92 -22.97
N PRO A 281 -0.87 -25.83 -22.96
CA PRO A 281 -0.14 -25.25 -21.84
C PRO A 281 -0.55 -23.82 -21.59
N GLY A 282 -0.60 -23.39 -20.32
CA GLY A 282 -0.96 -22.02 -20.00
C GLY A 282 -0.48 -21.60 -18.61
N TRP A 283 0.25 -20.49 -18.55
CA TRP A 283 0.73 -19.86 -17.32
C TRP A 283 0.11 -18.50 -17.18
N LEU A 284 -0.76 -18.36 -16.17
CA LEU A 284 -1.43 -17.10 -15.87
C LEU A 284 -0.53 -16.21 -14.98
N ILE A 285 -0.40 -14.96 -15.35
CA ILE A 285 0.14 -13.89 -14.52
C ILE A 285 -0.86 -12.75 -14.52
N ARG A 286 -1.40 -12.39 -13.33
CA ARG A 286 -2.42 -11.36 -13.20
C ARG A 286 -1.98 -10.24 -12.26
N TYR A 287 -2.29 -9.01 -12.62
CA TYR A 287 -2.13 -7.83 -11.79
C TYR A 287 -3.43 -7.01 -11.81
N ALA A 288 -4.28 -7.19 -10.79
CA ALA A 288 -5.65 -6.66 -10.76
C ALA A 288 -6.50 -7.19 -11.92
N ASP A 289 -6.97 -6.33 -12.82
CA ASP A 289 -7.71 -6.62 -14.03
C ASP A 289 -6.81 -6.89 -15.26
N ASP A 290 -5.57 -6.41 -15.25
CA ASP A 290 -4.59 -6.71 -16.27
C ASP A 290 -4.01 -8.12 -16.10
N PHE A 291 -3.94 -8.94 -17.15
CA PHE A 291 -3.34 -10.26 -17.07
C PHE A 291 -2.70 -10.70 -18.38
N VAL A 292 -1.79 -11.67 -18.27
CA VAL A 292 -1.24 -12.38 -19.42
C VAL A 292 -1.34 -13.88 -19.21
N ILE A 293 -1.61 -14.63 -20.30
CA ILE A 293 -1.46 -16.08 -20.34
C ILE A 293 -0.34 -16.39 -21.33
N ILE A 294 0.70 -17.07 -20.85
CA ILE A 294 1.85 -17.47 -21.65
C ILE A 294 1.64 -18.92 -22.11
N THR A 295 1.91 -19.19 -23.38
CA THR A 295 1.79 -20.54 -23.97
C THR A 295 2.91 -20.79 -25.00
N ASP A 296 2.92 -21.95 -25.62
CA ASP A 296 3.99 -22.39 -26.50
C ASP A 296 3.70 -22.14 -28.00
N THR A 297 2.45 -22.21 -28.46
CA THR A 297 2.07 -22.06 -29.85
C THR A 297 1.00 -21.02 -30.07
N ARG A 298 0.89 -20.51 -31.30
CA ARG A 298 -0.17 -19.60 -31.70
C ARG A 298 -1.56 -20.23 -31.56
N ALA A 299 -1.69 -21.49 -32.01
CA ALA A 299 -2.96 -22.21 -31.91
C ALA A 299 -3.43 -22.34 -30.46
N HIS A 300 -2.52 -22.65 -29.53
CA HIS A 300 -2.84 -22.71 -28.13
C HIS A 300 -3.21 -21.30 -27.55
N ALA A 301 -2.57 -20.23 -28.04
CA ALA A 301 -2.94 -18.87 -27.64
C ALA A 301 -4.35 -18.49 -28.11
N GLU A 302 -4.72 -18.84 -29.34
CA GLU A 302 -6.07 -18.66 -29.89
C GLU A 302 -7.10 -19.49 -29.10
N GLN A 303 -6.78 -20.73 -28.78
CA GLN A 303 -7.62 -21.60 -27.95
C GLN A 303 -7.81 -21.01 -26.53
N TRP A 304 -6.75 -20.50 -25.89
CA TRP A 304 -6.84 -19.84 -24.59
C TRP A 304 -7.74 -18.61 -24.64
N LYS A 305 -7.58 -17.74 -25.65
CA LYS A 305 -8.42 -16.55 -25.83
C LYS A 305 -9.90 -16.91 -25.95
N ALA A 306 -10.24 -17.88 -26.79
CA ALA A 306 -11.64 -18.32 -27.00
C ALA A 306 -12.24 -18.94 -25.71
N ARG A 307 -11.53 -19.87 -25.08
CA ARG A 307 -11.96 -20.53 -23.84
C ARG A 307 -12.15 -19.53 -22.69
N LEU A 308 -11.23 -18.57 -22.56
CA LEU A 308 -11.30 -17.54 -21.53
C LEU A 308 -12.49 -16.61 -21.75
N GLN A 309 -12.75 -16.18 -23.00
CA GLN A 309 -13.90 -15.36 -23.36
C GLN A 309 -15.22 -16.05 -22.97
N THR A 310 -15.34 -17.33 -23.31
CA THR A 310 -16.52 -18.14 -22.94
C THR A 310 -16.67 -18.27 -21.43
N PHE A 311 -15.56 -18.55 -20.71
CA PHE A 311 -15.56 -18.69 -19.27
C PHE A 311 -15.96 -17.39 -18.55
N LEU A 312 -15.34 -16.28 -18.89
CA LEU A 312 -15.64 -14.97 -18.30
C LEU A 312 -17.11 -14.59 -18.49
N ARG A 313 -17.62 -14.76 -19.71
CA ARG A 313 -19.02 -14.45 -20.03
C ARG A 313 -19.99 -15.35 -19.26
N SER A 314 -19.77 -16.66 -19.26
CA SER A 314 -20.73 -17.63 -18.69
C SER A 314 -20.65 -17.72 -17.16
N LYS A 315 -19.46 -17.62 -16.56
CA LYS A 315 -19.26 -17.84 -15.11
C LYS A 315 -19.10 -16.57 -14.30
N LEU A 316 -18.57 -15.51 -14.90
CA LEU A 316 -18.29 -14.24 -14.22
C LEU A 316 -19.09 -13.07 -14.80
N LYS A 317 -19.88 -13.26 -15.85
CA LYS A 317 -20.61 -12.18 -16.51
C LYS A 317 -19.72 -10.99 -16.91
N LEU A 318 -18.44 -11.28 -17.17
CA LEU A 318 -17.44 -10.31 -17.59
C LEU A 318 -17.13 -10.47 -19.09
N THR A 319 -16.70 -9.39 -19.72
CA THR A 319 -16.36 -9.37 -21.15
C THR A 319 -14.91 -8.98 -21.35
N LEU A 320 -14.17 -9.76 -22.16
CA LEU A 320 -12.85 -9.36 -22.63
C LEU A 320 -12.97 -8.18 -23.60
N SER A 321 -12.07 -7.21 -23.47
CA SER A 321 -11.93 -6.15 -24.47
C SER A 321 -11.36 -6.74 -25.76
N THR A 322 -12.14 -6.72 -26.83
CA THR A 322 -11.72 -7.27 -28.15
C THR A 322 -10.54 -6.50 -28.72
N GLU A 323 -10.52 -5.18 -28.55
CA GLU A 323 -9.48 -4.28 -29.05
C GLU A 323 -8.14 -4.43 -28.31
N LYS A 324 -8.19 -4.68 -27.00
CA LYS A 324 -7.01 -4.76 -26.15
C LYS A 324 -6.52 -6.18 -25.85
N THR A 325 -7.32 -7.20 -26.20
CA THR A 325 -6.91 -8.59 -26.02
C THR A 325 -6.14 -9.07 -27.24
N LEU A 326 -4.80 -9.02 -27.12
CA LEU A 326 -3.88 -9.30 -28.21
C LEU A 326 -3.22 -10.67 -28.03
N ILE A 327 -2.81 -11.30 -29.15
CA ILE A 327 -1.98 -12.49 -29.18
C ILE A 327 -0.64 -12.09 -29.78
N THR A 328 0.43 -12.19 -29.02
CA THR A 328 1.75 -11.69 -29.41
C THR A 328 2.82 -12.78 -29.32
N ASP A 329 3.60 -12.96 -30.40
CA ASP A 329 4.89 -13.67 -30.34
C ASP A 329 5.95 -12.66 -29.83
N VAL A 330 6.39 -12.82 -28.58
CA VAL A 330 7.33 -11.91 -27.94
C VAL A 330 8.74 -11.92 -28.52
N ARG A 331 9.07 -12.85 -29.43
CA ARG A 331 10.31 -12.83 -30.20
C ARG A 331 10.26 -11.82 -31.37
N ARG A 332 9.03 -11.46 -31.81
CA ARG A 332 8.79 -10.55 -32.94
C ARG A 332 8.35 -9.17 -32.50
N LYS A 333 7.39 -9.10 -31.56
CA LYS A 333 6.78 -7.85 -31.08
C LYS A 333 6.89 -7.72 -29.56
N HIS A 334 6.84 -6.49 -29.05
CA HIS A 334 6.73 -6.23 -27.62
C HIS A 334 5.30 -6.50 -27.13
N ILE A 335 5.18 -6.96 -25.91
CA ILE A 335 3.96 -6.84 -25.11
C ILE A 335 4.04 -5.59 -24.24
N HIS A 336 2.87 -5.03 -23.91
CA HIS A 336 2.72 -3.90 -22.99
C HIS A 336 2.05 -4.37 -21.71
N PHE A 337 2.83 -4.48 -20.64
CA PHE A 337 2.30 -4.94 -19.36
C PHE A 337 2.79 -4.06 -18.21
N LEU A 338 1.86 -3.53 -17.43
CA LEU A 338 2.12 -2.68 -16.24
C LEU A 338 3.04 -1.47 -16.51
N GLY A 339 2.99 -0.90 -17.71
CA GLY A 339 3.84 0.26 -18.07
C GLY A 339 5.27 -0.10 -18.44
N TYR A 340 5.49 -1.35 -18.80
CA TYR A 340 6.73 -1.88 -19.37
C TYR A 340 6.47 -2.45 -20.75
N GLU A 341 7.48 -2.38 -21.61
CA GLU A 341 7.54 -3.10 -22.87
C GLU A 341 8.49 -4.29 -22.71
N LEU A 342 8.03 -5.51 -23.03
CA LEU A 342 8.81 -6.73 -22.89
C LEU A 342 8.89 -7.46 -24.24
N LYS A 343 10.10 -7.88 -24.62
CA LYS A 343 10.39 -8.64 -25.84
C LYS A 343 11.50 -9.65 -25.57
N MET A 344 11.49 -10.76 -26.30
CA MET A 344 12.61 -11.69 -26.36
C MET A 344 13.53 -11.31 -27.52
N ILE A 345 14.82 -11.19 -27.26
CA ILE A 345 15.83 -10.90 -28.27
C ILE A 345 16.84 -12.05 -28.32
N PRO A 346 17.47 -12.31 -29.48
CA PRO A 346 18.58 -13.28 -29.58
C PRO A 346 19.68 -12.96 -28.56
N GLY A 347 20.20 -13.95 -27.88
CA GLY A 347 21.22 -13.76 -26.86
C GLY A 347 21.83 -15.08 -26.39
N ASN A 348 22.93 -14.99 -25.67
CA ASN A 348 23.67 -16.16 -25.18
C ASN A 348 22.94 -16.76 -23.96
N SER A 349 22.03 -17.68 -24.22
CA SER A 349 21.30 -18.48 -23.22
C SER A 349 21.03 -19.87 -23.77
N ARG A 350 20.67 -20.82 -22.91
CA ARG A 350 20.29 -22.18 -23.30
C ARG A 350 19.16 -22.21 -24.34
N THR A 351 18.27 -21.21 -24.35
CA THR A 351 17.14 -21.13 -25.28
C THR A 351 17.42 -20.28 -26.51
N GLY A 352 18.62 -19.67 -26.64
CA GLY A 352 18.98 -18.75 -27.71
C GLY A 352 18.35 -17.36 -27.61
N TYR A 353 17.53 -17.11 -26.58
CA TYR A 353 16.83 -15.86 -26.37
C TYR A 353 17.00 -15.36 -24.94
N ILE A 354 17.07 -14.03 -24.77
CA ILE A 354 17.08 -13.35 -23.49
C ILE A 354 15.93 -12.34 -23.44
N THR A 355 15.43 -12.05 -22.26
CA THR A 355 14.36 -11.06 -22.07
C THR A 355 14.92 -9.66 -22.08
N LYS A 356 14.35 -8.79 -22.91
CA LYS A 356 14.57 -7.35 -22.89
C LYS A 356 13.33 -6.66 -22.38
N THR A 357 13.47 -6.02 -21.22
CA THR A 357 12.41 -5.20 -20.62
C THR A 357 12.85 -3.73 -20.63
N ILE A 358 11.99 -2.87 -21.14
CA ILE A 358 12.24 -1.41 -21.18
C ILE A 358 11.03 -0.67 -20.60
N PRO A 359 11.19 0.57 -20.12
CA PRO A 359 10.04 1.41 -19.79
C PRO A 359 9.14 1.60 -21.02
N ASP A 360 7.82 1.55 -20.81
CA ASP A 360 6.87 2.01 -21.83
C ASP A 360 7.19 3.46 -22.21
N ARG A 361 7.52 3.65 -23.48
CA ARG A 361 8.10 4.91 -23.98
C ARG A 361 7.15 6.08 -23.81
N GLU A 362 5.89 5.92 -24.15
CA GLU A 362 4.89 6.97 -24.05
C GLU A 362 4.60 7.35 -22.59
N ARG A 363 4.50 6.34 -21.72
CA ARG A 363 4.30 6.57 -20.27
C ARG A 363 5.48 7.27 -19.64
N LEU A 364 6.70 6.84 -19.97
CA LEU A 364 7.91 7.49 -19.46
C LEU A 364 7.99 8.94 -19.94
N GLN A 365 7.77 9.19 -21.23
CA GLN A 365 7.78 10.55 -21.80
C GLN A 365 6.79 11.46 -21.08
N ARG A 366 5.54 11.03 -20.93
CA ARG A 366 4.51 11.81 -20.22
C ARG A 366 4.89 12.13 -18.76
N LYS A 367 5.48 11.17 -18.04
CA LYS A 367 5.95 11.38 -16.66
C LYS A 367 7.09 12.40 -16.62
N VAL A 368 8.04 12.30 -17.53
CA VAL A 368 9.15 13.25 -17.65
C VAL A 368 8.64 14.66 -17.99
N ASP A 369 7.69 14.77 -18.92
CA ASP A 369 7.07 16.05 -19.28
C ASP A 369 6.32 16.67 -18.10
N SER A 370 5.61 15.87 -17.32
CA SER A 370 4.96 16.34 -16.09
C SER A 370 5.96 16.89 -15.07
N ILE A 371 7.13 16.25 -14.93
CA ILE A 371 8.20 16.78 -14.05
C ILE A 371 8.77 18.07 -14.63
N ALA A 372 9.03 18.13 -15.93
CA ALA A 372 9.52 19.32 -16.60
C ALA A 372 8.58 20.52 -16.38
N GLU A 373 7.27 20.31 -16.56
CA GLU A 373 6.26 21.32 -16.28
C GLU A 373 6.19 21.70 -14.80
N SER A 374 6.34 20.74 -13.89
CA SER A 374 6.41 21.02 -12.45
C SER A 374 7.59 21.94 -12.11
N ILE A 375 8.76 21.73 -12.72
CA ILE A 375 9.93 22.60 -12.52
C ILE A 375 9.67 24.01 -13.08
N LYS A 376 9.12 24.11 -14.29
CA LYS A 376 8.81 25.39 -14.93
C LYS A 376 7.78 26.22 -14.16
N LYS A 377 6.79 25.55 -13.55
CA LYS A 377 5.70 26.18 -12.80
C LYS A 377 6.08 26.63 -11.39
N ILE A 378 7.30 26.38 -10.90
CA ILE A 378 7.73 26.90 -9.60
C ILE A 378 7.64 28.44 -9.63
N PRO A 379 6.92 29.10 -8.72
CA PRO A 379 6.82 30.56 -8.68
C PRO A 379 8.18 31.24 -8.51
N ARG A 380 8.37 32.37 -9.17
CA ARG A 380 9.64 33.12 -9.11
C ARG A 380 9.82 33.89 -7.80
N ASN A 381 8.74 34.19 -7.10
CA ASN A 381 8.71 34.93 -5.83
C ASN A 381 8.85 34.06 -4.58
N PHE A 382 9.16 32.76 -4.73
CA PHE A 382 9.39 31.89 -3.60
C PHE A 382 10.62 32.30 -2.79
N SER A 383 10.54 32.17 -1.46
CA SER A 383 11.73 32.23 -0.61
C SER A 383 12.63 31.02 -0.91
N LYS A 384 13.91 31.10 -0.48
CA LYS A 384 14.84 29.96 -0.65
C LYS A 384 14.31 28.70 0.04
N GLU A 385 13.66 28.83 1.21
CA GLU A 385 13.08 27.71 1.97
C GLU A 385 11.94 27.05 1.19
N GLN A 386 11.02 27.85 0.65
CA GLN A 386 9.91 27.35 -0.17
C GLN A 386 10.43 26.65 -1.42
N PHE A 387 11.45 27.24 -2.06
CA PHE A 387 12.07 26.66 -3.24
C PHE A 387 12.77 25.33 -2.95
N ILE A 388 13.44 25.18 -1.80
CA ILE A 388 14.03 23.90 -1.33
C ILE A 388 12.93 22.84 -1.15
N GLY A 389 11.79 23.23 -0.61
CA GLY A 389 10.63 22.33 -0.51
C GLY A 389 10.23 21.76 -1.87
N GLU A 390 10.19 22.61 -2.92
CA GLU A 390 9.87 22.17 -4.27
C GLU A 390 10.98 21.30 -4.90
N ILE A 391 12.28 21.63 -4.68
CA ILE A 391 13.39 20.76 -5.11
C ILE A 391 13.19 19.36 -4.54
N ASN A 392 12.91 19.23 -3.25
CA ASN A 392 12.73 17.94 -2.60
C ASN A 392 11.48 17.20 -3.11
N ARG A 393 10.38 17.91 -3.40
CA ARG A 393 9.17 17.34 -4.01
C ARG A 393 9.46 16.77 -5.40
N ILE A 394 10.17 17.53 -6.24
CA ILE A 394 10.56 17.10 -7.59
C ILE A 394 11.55 15.94 -7.52
N ASN A 395 12.54 16.00 -6.62
CA ASN A 395 13.45 14.90 -6.38
C ASN A 395 12.71 13.60 -6.01
N SER A 396 11.63 13.70 -5.24
CA SER A 396 10.79 12.54 -4.92
C SER A 396 10.10 11.97 -6.16
N GLN A 397 9.65 12.82 -7.09
CA GLN A 397 9.07 12.37 -8.36
C GLN A 397 10.09 11.68 -9.25
N VAL A 398 11.30 12.26 -9.38
CA VAL A 398 12.42 11.66 -10.14
C VAL A 398 12.79 10.29 -9.58
N ARG A 399 12.92 10.20 -8.24
CA ARG A 399 13.20 8.94 -7.55
C ARG A 399 12.10 7.90 -7.77
N GLY A 400 10.85 8.32 -7.78
CA GLY A 400 9.71 7.43 -8.08
C GLY A 400 9.82 6.81 -9.47
N ILE A 401 10.25 7.56 -10.49
CA ILE A 401 10.52 7.04 -11.84
C ILE A 401 11.70 6.05 -11.82
N ILE A 402 12.81 6.41 -11.17
CA ILE A 402 13.98 5.53 -11.05
C ILE A 402 13.58 4.21 -10.39
N GLN A 403 12.95 4.26 -9.23
CA GLN A 403 12.56 3.08 -8.47
C GLN A 403 11.57 2.19 -9.24
N TYR A 404 10.63 2.78 -9.97
CA TYR A 404 9.65 2.01 -10.73
C TYR A 404 10.26 1.26 -11.92
N TYR A 405 11.26 1.85 -12.59
CA TYR A 405 11.84 1.29 -13.80
C TYR A 405 13.23 0.66 -13.61
N GLN A 406 13.81 0.68 -12.41
CA GLN A 406 15.17 0.15 -12.15
C GLN A 406 15.34 -1.31 -12.53
N CYS A 407 14.25 -2.09 -12.57
CA CYS A 407 14.24 -3.49 -12.98
C CYS A 407 14.34 -3.70 -14.50
N CYS A 408 14.22 -2.66 -15.32
CA CYS A 408 14.32 -2.76 -16.78
C CYS A 408 15.75 -3.07 -17.22
N THR A 409 15.91 -3.96 -18.21
CA THR A 409 17.21 -4.43 -18.69
C THR A 409 18.16 -3.29 -19.11
N TRP A 410 17.63 -2.25 -19.78
CA TRP A 410 18.43 -1.10 -20.28
C TRP A 410 17.94 0.22 -19.67
N VAL A 411 17.60 0.21 -18.41
CA VAL A 411 17.05 1.36 -17.71
C VAL A 411 17.96 2.59 -17.74
N SER A 412 19.27 2.40 -17.54
CA SER A 412 20.23 3.50 -17.55
C SER A 412 20.26 4.23 -18.89
N VAL A 413 20.17 3.51 -20.01
CA VAL A 413 20.12 4.08 -21.36
C VAL A 413 18.80 4.84 -21.57
N ALA A 414 17.67 4.22 -21.20
CA ALA A 414 16.35 4.83 -21.35
C ALA A 414 16.21 6.13 -20.53
N LEU A 415 16.63 6.14 -19.28
CA LEU A 415 16.49 7.29 -18.39
C LEU A 415 17.52 8.40 -18.66
N ARG A 416 18.74 8.04 -19.09
CA ARG A 416 19.80 9.03 -19.41
C ARG A 416 19.35 10.00 -20.51
N ARG A 417 18.62 9.53 -21.51
CA ARG A 417 18.10 10.37 -22.61
C ARG A 417 17.26 11.55 -22.10
N HIS A 418 16.53 11.37 -21.02
CA HIS A 418 15.65 12.38 -20.43
C HIS A 418 16.36 13.22 -19.34
N SER A 419 17.45 12.72 -18.78
CA SER A 419 18.12 13.32 -17.62
C SER A 419 18.65 14.71 -17.94
N HIS A 420 19.36 14.87 -19.06
CA HIS A 420 19.96 16.15 -19.46
C HIS A 420 18.90 17.26 -19.62
N ARG A 421 17.78 16.95 -20.31
CA ARG A 421 16.67 17.90 -20.51
C ARG A 421 16.13 18.43 -19.17
N LEU A 422 15.85 17.54 -18.19
CA LEU A 422 15.35 17.95 -16.88
C LEU A 422 16.36 18.79 -16.12
N GLN A 423 17.64 18.45 -16.20
CA GLN A 423 18.70 19.21 -15.52
C GLN A 423 18.89 20.60 -16.12
N MET A 424 18.77 20.76 -17.44
CA MET A 424 18.82 22.09 -18.07
C MET A 424 17.65 22.96 -17.65
N ILE A 425 16.43 22.44 -17.63
CA ILE A 425 15.24 23.16 -17.14
C ILE A 425 15.41 23.54 -15.65
N ALA A 426 15.94 22.61 -14.83
CA ALA A 426 16.22 22.88 -13.42
C ALA A 426 17.28 23.98 -13.25
N LYS A 427 18.38 23.95 -14.03
CA LYS A 427 19.41 24.98 -14.02
C LYS A 427 18.85 26.37 -14.35
N ASP A 428 18.03 26.46 -15.40
CA ASP A 428 17.41 27.73 -15.78
C ASP A 428 16.55 28.30 -14.66
N ARG A 429 15.83 27.43 -13.94
CA ARG A 429 15.01 27.83 -12.81
C ARG A 429 15.81 28.26 -11.60
N LEU A 430 17.03 27.72 -11.43
CA LEU A 430 17.95 28.10 -10.35
C LEU A 430 18.69 29.41 -10.57
N LYS A 431 18.68 30.00 -11.78
CA LYS A 431 19.44 31.25 -12.09
C LYS A 431 19.13 32.36 -11.09
N GLN A 432 17.89 32.57 -10.73
CA GLN A 432 17.45 33.60 -9.77
C GLN A 432 17.96 33.41 -8.33
N TYR A 433 18.40 32.19 -7.98
CA TYR A 433 18.93 31.83 -6.65
C TYR A 433 20.46 31.65 -6.68
N SER A 434 21.15 32.14 -7.70
CA SER A 434 22.59 31.95 -7.92
C SER A 434 23.00 30.48 -7.99
N GLY A 435 22.14 29.67 -8.63
CA GLY A 435 22.35 28.23 -8.76
C GLY A 435 23.58 27.87 -9.58
N ARG A 436 24.29 26.84 -9.17
CA ARG A 436 25.54 26.34 -9.76
C ARG A 436 25.46 24.84 -10.03
N TRP A 437 26.34 24.37 -10.91
CA TRP A 437 26.60 22.95 -11.10
C TRP A 437 27.56 22.46 -10.02
N ILE A 438 27.08 21.65 -9.10
CA ILE A 438 27.84 21.09 -7.98
C ILE A 438 27.89 19.57 -8.14
N PRO A 439 29.02 18.89 -7.87
CA PRO A 439 29.09 17.43 -7.83
C PRO A 439 28.04 16.88 -6.85
N ALA A 440 27.32 15.85 -7.26
CA ALA A 440 26.21 15.33 -6.45
C ALA A 440 26.65 14.91 -5.04
N ASN A 441 27.83 14.30 -4.93
CA ASN A 441 28.40 13.88 -3.64
C ASN A 441 28.74 15.05 -2.68
N GLN A 442 28.73 16.29 -3.17
CA GLN A 442 28.91 17.49 -2.34
C GLN A 442 27.58 18.11 -1.90
N THR A 443 26.44 17.56 -2.31
CA THR A 443 25.12 18.02 -1.88
C THR A 443 24.64 17.26 -0.66
N GLN A 444 23.91 17.90 0.26
CA GLN A 444 23.49 17.33 1.52
C GLN A 444 22.03 16.80 1.49
N ASN A 445 21.26 17.13 0.47
CA ASN A 445 19.99 16.47 0.26
C ASN A 445 20.19 15.13 -0.45
N LEU A 446 19.49 14.09 -0.03
CA LEU A 446 19.59 12.72 -0.55
C LEU A 446 21.00 12.09 -0.44
N PRO A 447 21.65 12.12 0.73
CA PRO A 447 23.03 11.63 0.88
C PRO A 447 23.20 10.18 0.44
N HIS A 448 22.24 9.29 0.72
CA HIS A 448 22.29 7.88 0.31
C HIS A 448 22.32 7.63 -1.20
N ILE A 449 21.94 8.62 -2.00
CA ILE A 449 21.96 8.57 -3.47
C ILE A 449 23.13 9.39 -3.99
N HIS A 450 23.17 10.67 -3.63
CA HIS A 450 24.10 11.62 -4.19
C HIS A 450 25.56 11.31 -3.88
N GLN A 451 25.88 10.76 -2.69
CA GLN A 451 27.24 10.36 -2.33
C GLN A 451 27.87 9.33 -3.28
N LYS A 452 27.05 8.56 -4.00
CA LYS A 452 27.52 7.55 -4.96
C LYS A 452 27.87 8.11 -6.33
N HIS A 453 27.63 9.41 -6.56
CA HIS A 453 27.77 10.03 -7.89
C HIS A 453 28.60 11.30 -7.85
N GLN A 454 29.60 11.38 -8.72
CA GLN A 454 30.43 12.57 -8.94
C GLN A 454 29.88 13.52 -10.01
N GLN A 455 28.89 13.07 -10.79
CA GLN A 455 28.25 13.90 -11.82
C GLN A 455 27.73 15.18 -11.21
N LYS A 456 28.00 16.33 -11.86
CA LYS A 456 27.47 17.61 -11.45
C LYS A 456 25.97 17.70 -11.68
N ILE A 457 25.24 18.27 -10.73
CA ILE A 457 23.81 18.52 -10.78
C ILE A 457 23.48 19.98 -10.45
N PRO A 458 22.41 20.55 -10.99
CA PRO A 458 21.98 21.90 -10.68
C PRO A 458 21.64 22.01 -9.19
N SER A 459 22.27 22.95 -8.48
CA SER A 459 22.19 23.06 -7.03
C SER A 459 22.17 24.51 -6.57
N ILE A 460 21.58 24.78 -5.41
CA ILE A 460 21.62 26.08 -4.73
C ILE A 460 22.37 25.96 -3.41
N LYS A 461 23.04 27.04 -3.00
CA LYS A 461 23.61 27.16 -1.65
C LYS A 461 22.53 27.71 -0.69
N TYR A 462 22.33 27.00 0.43
CA TYR A 462 21.48 27.44 1.52
C TYR A 462 22.25 27.30 2.84
N ARG A 463 22.56 28.43 3.49
CA ARG A 463 23.51 28.47 4.60
C ARG A 463 24.82 27.82 4.16
N ASP A 464 25.32 26.82 4.86
CA ASP A 464 26.58 26.13 4.58
C ASP A 464 26.42 24.83 3.78
N ILE A 465 25.23 24.53 3.26
CA ILE A 465 24.93 23.30 2.54
C ILE A 465 24.48 23.55 1.10
N TYR A 466 24.73 22.56 0.23
CA TYR A 466 24.21 22.54 -1.13
C TYR A 466 23.02 21.62 -1.27
N ILE A 467 21.97 22.11 -1.91
CA ILE A 467 20.72 21.37 -2.21
C ILE A 467 20.60 21.22 -3.71
N GLY A 468 20.60 19.98 -4.22
CA GLY A 468 20.64 19.68 -5.64
C GLY A 468 19.36 19.02 -6.16
N PHE A 469 19.08 19.24 -7.47
CA PHE A 469 18.12 18.44 -8.24
C PHE A 469 18.75 17.11 -8.62
N THR A 470 18.16 15.99 -8.20
CA THR A 470 18.65 14.65 -8.55
C THR A 470 18.45 14.34 -10.04
N ALA A 471 19.27 13.47 -10.58
CA ALA A 471 19.28 13.13 -12.00
C ALA A 471 18.66 11.76 -12.27
N LEU A 472 17.89 11.61 -13.36
CA LEU A 472 17.41 10.32 -13.83
C LEU A 472 18.55 9.36 -14.19
N SER A 473 19.73 9.91 -14.58
CA SER A 473 20.94 9.14 -14.88
C SER A 473 21.54 8.42 -13.65
N PHE A 474 21.08 8.73 -12.43
CA PHE A 474 21.53 8.06 -11.22
C PHE A 474 20.84 6.70 -11.00
N CYS A 475 20.04 6.27 -11.95
CA CYS A 475 19.44 4.95 -11.93
C CYS A 475 20.50 3.85 -12.06
N GLN A 476 20.45 2.89 -11.14
CA GLN A 476 21.19 1.63 -11.20
C GLN A 476 20.20 0.50 -11.51
N TRP A 477 20.61 -0.42 -12.37
CA TRP A 477 19.81 -1.59 -12.66
C TRP A 477 19.73 -2.52 -11.45
N GLU A 478 18.54 -3.00 -11.14
CA GLU A 478 18.31 -4.04 -10.13
C GLU A 478 17.63 -5.24 -10.76
N MET A 479 18.14 -6.43 -10.46
CA MET A 479 17.58 -7.67 -10.98
C MET A 479 16.21 -7.95 -10.33
N THR A 480 15.23 -8.31 -11.17
CA THR A 480 13.93 -8.79 -10.68
C THR A 480 14.09 -10.19 -10.08
N ILE A 481 13.49 -10.39 -8.92
CA ILE A 481 13.53 -11.67 -8.20
C ILE A 481 12.12 -12.25 -8.19
N VAL A 482 12.02 -13.54 -8.53
CA VAL A 482 10.76 -14.28 -8.38
C VAL A 482 10.43 -14.37 -6.90
N LYS A 483 9.23 -13.97 -6.55
CA LYS A 483 8.76 -13.97 -5.17
C LYS A 483 8.74 -15.38 -4.57
N ALA A 484 9.23 -15.52 -3.34
CA ALA A 484 8.96 -16.69 -2.52
C ALA A 484 7.45 -16.79 -2.25
N GLN A 485 6.84 -17.96 -2.53
CA GLN A 485 5.39 -18.12 -2.42
C GLN A 485 4.88 -17.98 -0.96
N ALA A 486 5.73 -18.30 0.02
CA ALA A 486 5.43 -18.13 1.45
C ALA A 486 5.43 -16.66 1.92
N GLU A 487 5.89 -15.71 1.08
CA GLU A 487 6.02 -14.31 1.48
C GLU A 487 4.65 -13.66 1.69
N THR A 488 4.32 -13.37 2.95
CA THR A 488 3.05 -12.77 3.40
C THR A 488 3.26 -12.04 4.74
N PRO A 489 2.49 -10.99 5.05
CA PRO A 489 2.55 -10.36 6.38
C PRO A 489 1.91 -11.20 7.49
N TYR A 490 1.21 -12.29 7.16
CA TYR A 490 0.39 -13.08 8.06
C TYR A 490 1.04 -14.39 8.52
N SER A 491 2.34 -14.58 8.29
CA SER A 491 3.12 -15.66 8.85
C SER A 491 4.52 -15.18 9.21
N GLU A 492 5.14 -15.81 10.21
CA GLU A 492 6.50 -15.48 10.60
C GLU A 492 7.50 -15.76 9.47
N GLU A 493 7.39 -16.93 8.85
CA GLU A 493 8.19 -17.32 7.69
C GLU A 493 8.07 -16.30 6.55
N GLY A 494 6.84 -15.85 6.25
CA GLY A 494 6.59 -14.87 5.19
C GLY A 494 7.22 -13.51 5.48
N ARG A 495 7.16 -13.06 6.73
CA ARG A 495 7.83 -11.82 7.19
C ARG A 495 9.35 -11.93 7.09
N GLN A 496 9.94 -13.09 7.43
CA GLN A 496 11.37 -13.33 7.31
C GLN A 496 11.83 -13.34 5.85
N HIS A 497 11.08 -13.97 4.93
CA HIS A 497 11.35 -13.92 3.49
C HIS A 497 11.32 -12.48 2.97
N TYR A 498 10.30 -11.70 3.34
CA TYR A 498 10.21 -10.29 2.97
C TYR A 498 11.39 -9.46 3.50
N PHE A 499 11.78 -9.66 4.77
CA PHE A 499 12.96 -8.99 5.35
C PHE A 499 14.26 -9.37 4.64
N LYS A 500 14.48 -10.65 4.35
CA LYS A 500 15.67 -11.11 3.62
C LYS A 500 15.80 -10.42 2.27
N ARG A 501 14.68 -10.25 1.56
CA ARG A 501 14.64 -9.62 0.23
C ARG A 501 14.76 -8.10 0.27
N THR A 502 14.02 -7.43 1.15
CA THR A 502 13.86 -5.97 1.12
C THR A 502 14.65 -5.23 2.20
N LYS A 503 15.17 -5.94 3.20
CA LYS A 503 15.74 -5.40 4.45
C LYS A 503 14.77 -4.50 5.22
N LYS A 504 13.46 -4.62 4.96
CA LYS A 504 12.41 -3.86 5.64
C LYS A 504 11.65 -4.76 6.62
N ASN A 505 11.53 -4.31 7.86
CA ASN A 505 10.68 -4.94 8.87
C ASN A 505 9.25 -4.38 8.80
N ARG A 506 8.28 -5.19 9.21
CA ARG A 506 6.95 -4.69 9.55
C ARG A 506 7.09 -3.71 10.72
N MET A 507 6.35 -2.61 10.69
CA MET A 507 6.29 -1.70 11.83
C MET A 507 5.82 -2.47 13.08
N ASN A 508 6.40 -2.15 14.23
CA ASN A 508 5.97 -2.74 15.49
C ASN A 508 4.49 -2.45 15.75
N ALA A 509 3.80 -3.38 16.38
CA ALA A 509 2.44 -3.17 16.83
C ALA A 509 2.41 -2.00 17.83
N ARG A 510 1.31 -1.28 17.86
CA ARG A 510 1.06 -0.26 18.86
C ARG A 510 1.06 -0.92 20.24
N LEU A 511 1.78 -0.35 21.18
CA LEU A 511 1.92 -0.87 22.54
C LEU A 511 0.70 -0.50 23.42
N ASP A 512 -0.47 -0.96 23.02
CA ASP A 512 -1.73 -0.73 23.74
C ASP A 512 -1.68 -1.30 25.15
N GLU A 513 -0.92 -2.38 25.33
CA GLU A 513 -0.73 -3.10 26.59
C GLU A 513 -0.16 -2.21 27.70
N MET A 514 0.60 -1.19 27.33
CA MET A 514 1.22 -0.25 28.27
C MET A 514 0.23 0.80 28.83
N TYR A 515 -0.98 0.85 28.30
CA TYR A 515 -2.00 1.82 28.67
C TYR A 515 -3.32 1.11 28.99
N SER A 516 -3.70 1.09 30.27
CA SER A 516 -4.99 0.51 30.69
C SER A 516 -6.18 1.34 30.18
N GLU A 517 -7.36 0.71 30.07
CA GLU A 517 -8.61 1.42 29.73
C GLU A 517 -8.93 2.56 30.71
N SER A 518 -8.66 2.36 32.01
CA SER A 518 -8.83 3.40 33.02
C SER A 518 -7.94 4.60 32.75
N THR A 519 -6.70 4.38 32.32
CA THR A 519 -5.77 5.46 31.93
C THR A 519 -6.25 6.19 30.67
N ALA A 520 -6.81 5.49 29.69
CA ALA A 520 -7.40 6.11 28.50
C ALA A 520 -8.58 7.00 28.86
N ARG A 521 -9.46 6.54 29.75
CA ARG A 521 -10.61 7.31 30.26
C ARG A 521 -10.15 8.52 31.07
N ALA A 522 -9.23 8.35 32.02
CA ALA A 522 -8.72 9.45 32.85
C ALA A 522 -8.08 10.57 32.02
N VAL A 523 -7.34 10.22 30.96
CA VAL A 523 -6.72 11.19 30.06
C VAL A 523 -7.78 12.02 29.31
N CYS A 524 -8.88 11.41 28.89
CA CYS A 524 -9.95 12.12 28.18
C CYS A 524 -10.75 13.10 29.04
N TYR A 525 -10.83 12.85 30.36
CA TYR A 525 -11.56 13.72 31.33
C TYR A 525 -10.65 14.71 32.03
N SER A 526 -9.38 14.83 31.65
CA SER A 526 -8.44 15.79 32.27
C SER A 526 -8.68 17.24 31.82
N LYS A 527 -8.04 18.20 32.51
CA LYS A 527 -8.04 19.64 32.14
C LYS A 527 -7.69 19.92 30.66
N TRP A 528 -7.10 18.97 29.99
CA TRP A 528 -6.67 19.05 28.58
C TRP A 528 -7.65 18.36 27.61
N GLY A 529 -8.93 18.23 27.96
CA GLY A 529 -9.93 17.45 27.23
C GLY A 529 -9.94 17.66 25.72
N ARG A 530 -9.85 18.90 25.22
CA ARG A 530 -9.80 19.21 23.78
C ARG A 530 -8.49 18.73 23.11
N LEU A 531 -7.37 18.79 23.83
CA LEU A 531 -6.08 18.32 23.33
C LEU A 531 -5.90 16.82 23.48
N ASN A 532 -6.57 16.18 24.45
CA ASN A 532 -6.53 14.74 24.70
C ASN A 532 -7.61 14.01 23.88
N ASN A 533 -7.70 14.34 22.61
CA ASN A 533 -8.61 13.79 21.64
C ASN A 533 -8.18 12.38 21.15
N PHE A 534 -8.92 11.83 20.20
CA PHE A 534 -8.65 10.51 19.61
C PHE A 534 -7.22 10.41 19.04
N GLU A 535 -6.74 11.44 18.34
CA GLU A 535 -5.38 11.46 17.77
C GLU A 535 -4.31 11.33 18.85
N PHE A 536 -4.46 12.01 19.99
CA PHE A 536 -3.53 11.91 21.10
C PHE A 536 -3.48 10.49 21.67
N VAL A 537 -4.65 9.91 21.98
CA VAL A 537 -4.75 8.57 22.57
C VAL A 537 -4.15 7.52 21.66
N MET A 538 -4.41 7.59 20.36
CA MET A 538 -3.84 6.69 19.36
C MET A 538 -2.33 6.86 19.20
N ASN A 539 -1.84 8.10 19.11
CA ASN A 539 -0.44 8.39 18.76
C ASN A 539 0.53 8.22 19.92
N ARG A 540 0.08 8.28 21.20
CA ARG A 540 0.95 8.08 22.38
C ARG A 540 1.68 6.74 22.37
N ALA A 541 0.98 5.67 21.99
CA ALA A 541 1.58 4.34 21.91
C ALA A 541 2.60 4.21 20.75
N TYR A 542 2.38 4.91 19.64
CA TYR A 542 3.38 4.99 18.56
C TYR A 542 4.59 5.84 18.96
N ALA A 543 4.42 6.88 19.78
CA ALA A 543 5.55 7.64 20.33
C ALA A 543 6.40 6.75 21.24
N LEU A 544 5.77 5.93 22.07
CA LEU A 544 6.47 4.95 22.93
C LEU A 544 7.27 3.93 22.10
N ASN A 545 6.69 3.42 21.01
CA ASN A 545 7.41 2.53 20.06
C ASN A 545 8.64 3.22 19.47
N ARG A 546 8.50 4.48 19.01
CA ARG A 546 9.60 5.27 18.46
C ARG A 546 10.71 5.47 19.52
N ASP A 547 10.33 5.72 20.75
CA ASP A 547 11.24 5.92 21.88
C ASP A 547 11.80 4.60 22.42
N ARG A 548 11.47 3.45 21.81
CA ARG A 548 11.96 2.10 22.15
C ARG A 548 11.72 1.73 23.61
N LEU A 549 10.55 2.06 24.15
CA LEU A 549 10.19 1.82 25.55
C LEU A 549 11.11 2.51 26.56
N LYS A 550 11.79 3.58 26.17
CA LYS A 550 12.72 4.31 27.05
C LYS A 550 12.20 5.72 27.33
N CYS A 551 12.40 6.16 28.55
CA CYS A 551 12.13 7.53 28.94
C CYS A 551 13.01 8.51 28.14
N ARG A 552 12.41 9.52 27.55
CA ARG A 552 13.13 10.51 26.75
C ARG A 552 14.09 11.37 27.55
N ILE A 553 13.87 11.50 28.86
CA ILE A 553 14.71 12.27 29.80
C ILE A 553 15.88 11.39 30.29
N CYS A 554 15.62 10.46 31.19
CA CYS A 554 16.66 9.68 31.87
C CYS A 554 17.15 8.46 31.09
N GLY A 555 16.50 8.09 29.98
CA GLY A 555 16.86 6.91 29.18
C GLY A 555 16.48 5.56 29.81
N GLY A 556 15.95 5.54 31.03
CA GLY A 556 15.49 4.33 31.73
C GLY A 556 14.30 3.66 31.03
N TRP A 557 14.13 2.36 31.28
CA TRP A 557 13.04 1.58 30.70
C TRP A 557 11.68 1.95 31.30
N LEU A 558 10.63 1.95 30.46
CA LEU A 558 9.24 2.23 30.84
C LEU A 558 8.38 0.94 30.89
N ILE A 559 8.99 -0.23 31.01
CA ILE A 559 8.30 -1.53 30.91
C ILE A 559 7.46 -1.84 32.15
N SER A 560 7.94 -1.46 33.33
CA SER A 560 7.32 -1.77 34.62
C SER A 560 6.44 -0.65 35.17
N VAL A 561 6.27 0.44 34.44
CA VAL A 561 5.50 1.62 34.87
C VAL A 561 4.59 2.11 33.77
N THR A 562 3.45 2.68 34.13
CA THR A 562 2.58 3.34 33.13
C THR A 562 3.30 4.56 32.57
N PRO A 563 3.61 4.58 31.27
CA PRO A 563 4.34 5.70 30.66
C PRO A 563 3.46 6.96 30.61
N CYS A 564 4.07 8.09 30.97
CA CYS A 564 3.47 9.41 30.76
C CYS A 564 3.83 9.94 29.37
N THR A 565 2.88 10.55 28.69
CA THR A 565 3.13 11.17 27.37
C THR A 565 3.11 12.69 27.51
N HIS A 566 4.18 13.32 27.03
CA HIS A 566 4.36 14.77 27.04
C HIS A 566 4.39 15.32 25.62
N ARG A 567 3.86 16.54 25.41
CA ARG A 567 3.96 17.27 24.14
C ARG A 567 5.21 18.15 24.16
N VAL A 568 6.09 17.97 23.20
CA VAL A 568 7.34 18.75 23.10
C VAL A 568 7.06 20.24 22.94
N ASP A 569 6.05 20.57 22.13
CA ASP A 569 5.50 21.92 21.97
C ASP A 569 3.98 21.84 22.06
N PRO A 570 3.39 22.24 23.20
CA PRO A 570 1.94 22.20 23.42
C PRO A 570 1.15 23.28 22.67
N ASN A 571 1.82 24.31 22.15
CA ASN A 571 1.16 25.44 21.46
C ASN A 571 1.08 25.27 19.95
N LEU A 572 1.53 24.13 19.42
CA LEU A 572 1.28 23.81 18.02
C LEU A 572 -0.22 23.76 17.72
N PRO A 573 -0.64 24.14 16.51
CA PRO A 573 -2.02 24.02 16.09
C PRO A 573 -2.56 22.60 16.31
N LEU A 574 -3.87 22.46 16.57
CA LEU A 574 -4.51 21.18 16.91
C LEU A 574 -4.18 20.06 15.88
N ASN A 575 -4.01 20.42 14.62
CA ASN A 575 -3.62 19.49 13.55
C ASN A 575 -2.13 19.05 13.59
N LYS A 576 -1.31 19.57 14.49
CA LYS A 576 0.11 19.23 14.65
C LYS A 576 0.48 18.80 16.05
N VAL A 577 -0.21 19.30 17.07
CA VAL A 577 0.14 19.13 18.50
C VAL A 577 0.17 17.66 18.93
N ASN A 578 -0.70 16.82 18.39
CA ASN A 578 -0.82 15.39 18.72
C ASN A 578 -0.12 14.46 17.75
N ARG A 579 0.69 14.97 16.82
CA ARG A 579 1.48 14.12 15.92
C ARG A 579 2.56 13.37 16.71
N VAL A 580 2.84 12.15 16.31
CA VAL A 580 3.85 11.27 16.94
C VAL A 580 5.19 12.00 17.17
N ASN A 581 5.63 12.84 16.23
CA ASN A 581 6.90 13.58 16.34
C ASN A 581 6.90 14.64 17.46
N ASN A 582 5.73 15.11 17.88
CA ASN A 582 5.57 16.07 18.98
C ASN A 582 5.26 15.40 20.32
N LEU A 583 5.10 14.09 20.36
CA LEU A 583 4.83 13.33 21.58
C LEU A 583 6.11 12.61 22.03
N VAL A 584 6.36 12.58 23.34
CA VAL A 584 7.49 11.86 23.94
C VAL A 584 7.03 11.11 25.18
N SER A 585 7.65 9.95 25.43
CA SER A 585 7.31 9.09 26.57
C SER A 585 8.29 9.30 27.72
N MET A 586 7.78 9.40 28.96
CA MET A 586 8.55 9.73 30.16
C MET A 586 8.05 8.96 31.37
N HIS A 587 8.91 8.78 32.38
CA HIS A 587 8.50 8.43 33.74
C HIS A 587 7.71 9.60 34.34
N ARG A 588 6.85 9.32 35.34
CA ARG A 588 6.08 10.34 36.05
C ARG A 588 7.00 11.39 36.69
N LYS A 589 8.03 10.96 37.42
CA LYS A 589 9.04 11.82 38.03
C LYS A 589 9.72 12.75 37.03
N CYS A 590 10.09 12.22 35.83
CA CYS A 590 10.69 13.03 34.77
C CYS A 590 9.71 14.06 34.16
N LEU A 591 8.45 13.68 34.05
CA LEU A 591 7.40 14.60 33.57
C LEU A 591 7.15 15.74 34.56
N ASP A 592 7.07 15.41 35.87
CA ASP A 592 6.85 16.40 36.91
C ASP A 592 8.03 17.39 36.96
N ALA A 593 9.28 16.88 36.83
CA ALA A 593 10.48 17.73 36.74
C ALA A 593 10.47 18.65 35.49
N VAL A 594 9.93 18.21 34.36
CA VAL A 594 9.78 19.06 33.16
C VAL A 594 8.71 20.13 33.36
N ASN A 595 7.57 19.78 33.96
CA ASN A 595 6.41 20.67 34.07
C ASN A 595 6.52 21.68 35.23
N ASN A 596 7.37 21.41 36.24
CA ASN A 596 7.60 22.29 37.37
C ASN A 596 8.99 22.95 37.25
N PRO A 597 9.06 24.23 36.80
CA PRO A 597 10.33 24.95 36.65
C PRO A 597 11.14 25.09 37.95
N ASN A 598 10.45 25.13 39.10
CA ASN A 598 11.04 25.36 40.42
C ASN A 598 11.50 24.05 41.09
N GLN A 599 11.20 22.90 40.53
CA GLN A 599 11.64 21.60 41.08
C GLN A 599 13.15 21.45 40.94
N ASP A 600 13.83 21.07 42.02
CA ASP A 600 15.23 20.69 41.97
C ASP A 600 15.42 19.47 41.08
N ILE A 601 16.46 19.52 40.26
CA ILE A 601 16.82 18.47 39.29
C ILE A 601 18.21 17.92 39.56
N SER A 602 18.84 18.24 40.71
CA SER A 602 20.18 17.75 41.09
C SER A 602 20.27 16.24 41.19
N GLU A 603 19.17 15.56 41.50
CA GLU A 603 19.05 14.10 41.56
C GLU A 603 19.14 13.38 40.20
N PHE A 604 19.00 14.12 39.09
CA PHE A 604 19.12 13.58 37.74
C PHE A 604 20.59 13.67 37.26
N ASP A 605 20.99 12.71 36.41
CA ASP A 605 22.29 12.79 35.76
C ASP A 605 22.42 14.03 34.85
N THR A 606 23.64 14.45 34.57
CA THR A 606 23.93 15.68 33.78
C THR A 606 23.24 15.71 32.42
N LYS A 607 23.08 14.53 31.76
CA LYS A 607 22.39 14.44 30.46
C LYS A 607 20.89 14.65 30.62
N ALA A 608 20.30 14.07 31.67
CA ALA A 608 18.87 14.25 31.96
C ALA A 608 18.57 15.69 32.35
N GLN A 609 19.41 16.32 33.21
CA GLN A 609 19.28 17.72 33.59
C GLN A 609 19.29 18.65 32.36
N LYS A 610 20.24 18.45 31.42
CA LYS A 610 20.29 19.21 30.16
C LYS A 610 19.01 19.05 29.33
N LYS A 611 18.46 17.83 29.27
CA LYS A 611 17.20 17.58 28.57
C LYS A 611 16.02 18.23 29.27
N ILE A 612 15.91 18.15 30.60
CA ILE A 612 14.85 18.80 31.39
C ILE A 612 14.87 20.30 31.12
N LYS A 613 16.03 20.97 31.23
CA LYS A 613 16.18 22.39 30.92
C LYS A 613 15.71 22.72 29.50
N GLY A 614 16.15 21.96 28.50
CA GLY A 614 15.75 22.18 27.10
C GLY A 614 14.25 21.94 26.84
N PHE A 615 13.54 21.10 27.61
CA PHE A 615 12.09 20.98 27.55
C PHE A 615 11.39 22.14 28.27
N ARG A 616 11.90 22.59 29.44
CA ARG A 616 11.40 23.77 30.15
C ARG A 616 11.51 25.02 29.28
N ASP A 617 12.65 25.25 28.62
CA ASP A 617 12.85 26.38 27.69
C ASP A 617 11.81 26.41 26.57
N LYS A 618 11.46 25.24 26.01
CA LYS A 618 10.41 25.15 25.00
C LYS A 618 9.03 25.47 25.55
N LEU A 619 8.74 25.10 26.79
CA LEU A 619 7.50 25.47 27.47
C LEU A 619 7.41 26.97 27.72
N VAL A 620 8.49 27.61 28.19
CA VAL A 620 8.55 29.06 28.45
C VAL A 620 8.44 29.87 27.15
N ASN A 621 9.23 29.51 26.12
CA ASN A 621 9.16 30.17 24.81
C ASN A 621 7.80 30.02 24.13
N SER A 622 7.02 29.03 24.53
CA SER A 622 5.68 28.81 24.04
C SER A 622 4.66 29.75 24.69
N HIS A 623 4.90 30.18 25.95
CA HIS A 623 4.03 31.13 26.65
C HIS A 623 4.24 32.60 26.19
N THR A 624 5.46 32.93 25.75
CA THR A 624 5.81 34.27 25.22
C THR A 624 5.34 34.54 23.80
N ARG A 625 5.03 33.52 23.01
CA ARG A 625 4.48 33.68 21.64
C ARG A 625 2.95 33.89 21.61
N ASN A 626 2.28 33.72 22.71
CA ASN A 626 0.83 33.90 22.85
C ASN A 626 0.44 35.19 23.66
N LYS A 627 1.41 36.03 24.00
CA LYS A 627 1.22 37.42 24.39
C LYS A 627 1.63 38.29 23.21
#